data_67e0ccfdd0d225e98a3df333aa40f8ad
#
_entry.id   67e0ccfdd0d225e98a3df333aa40f8ad
#
_cell.length_a   1.000
_cell.length_b   1.000
_cell.length_c   1.000
_cell.angle_alpha   90.00
_cell.angle_beta   90.00
_cell.angle_gamma   90.00
#
_symmetry.space_group_name_H-M   'P 1'
#
loop_
_entity.id
_entity.type
_entity.pdbx_description
1 polymer ?
#
loop_
_entity_poly.entity_id
_entity_poly.type
_entity_poly.pdbx_seq_one_letter_code
_entity_poly.pdbx_strand_id
1 'polypeptide(L)'
;MIFTNVDEETREITLISIPRDLYFNGRKINSVYAEYGIEEQVSWVEEIVGQQIDNFILIDMYVFRDIIDLMGGVDIILEEDLIDPTYKTCDVGVCSTLYYEAGLHHLDGTAALRIARSRHSTSDYSRAARQQLILEGIKDKAMNLGIGDAAALMSILNTLIDSTETDISVDSALRYYFRYQNFELNNGNVISTANVLDAVPVPVDYLTSHPIQTCLDESRPETCTQTYAIDTLMPIDSNWGLIRGFVQQLLDE
;
A
#
# COMPACT_ATOMS: atom_id res chain seq x y z
N MET A 1 -1.36 1.49 3.46
CA MET A 1 -2.54 0.60 3.56
C MET A 1 -3.51 1.02 2.47
N ILE A 2 -4.31 0.09 1.98
CA ILE A 2 -5.31 0.38 0.95
C ILE A 2 -6.65 -0.14 1.46
N PHE A 3 -7.62 0.74 1.59
CA PHE A 3 -9.02 0.39 1.79
C PHE A 3 -9.63 0.11 0.42
N THR A 4 -10.35 -0.99 0.31
CA THR A 4 -10.98 -1.42 -0.94
C THR A 4 -12.47 -1.58 -0.72
N ASN A 5 -13.27 -0.89 -1.50
CA ASN A 5 -14.72 -1.06 -1.54
C ASN A 5 -15.13 -1.74 -2.85
N VAL A 6 -16.12 -2.62 -2.78
CA VAL A 6 -16.71 -3.29 -3.95
C VAL A 6 -18.18 -2.94 -3.99
N ASP A 7 -18.57 -2.17 -4.99
CA ASP A 7 -19.96 -1.85 -5.26
C ASP A 7 -20.51 -2.81 -6.32
N GLU A 8 -21.52 -3.59 -5.94
CA GLU A 8 -22.16 -4.56 -6.83
C GLU A 8 -23.21 -3.95 -7.76
N GLU A 9 -23.73 -2.78 -7.41
CA GLU A 9 -24.74 -2.07 -8.22
C GLU A 9 -24.08 -1.37 -9.40
N THR A 10 -23.00 -0.62 -9.13
CA THR A 10 -22.21 0.07 -10.16
C THR A 10 -21.21 -0.86 -10.85
N ARG A 11 -20.88 -2.00 -10.23
CA ARG A 11 -19.86 -2.95 -10.66
C ARG A 11 -18.46 -2.33 -10.65
N GLU A 12 -18.15 -1.61 -9.60
CA GLU A 12 -16.89 -0.90 -9.42
C GLU A 12 -16.14 -1.38 -8.18
N ILE A 13 -14.82 -1.35 -8.27
CA ILE A 13 -13.90 -1.59 -7.15
C ILE A 13 -13.13 -0.28 -6.91
N THR A 14 -13.40 0.39 -5.80
CA THR A 14 -12.73 1.64 -5.44
C THR A 14 -11.57 1.37 -4.50
N LEU A 15 -10.36 1.82 -4.86
CA LEU A 15 -9.16 1.75 -4.05
C LEU A 15 -8.87 3.10 -3.41
N ILE A 16 -8.72 3.14 -2.07
CA ILE A 16 -8.40 4.36 -1.32
C ILE A 16 -7.13 4.10 -0.49
N SER A 17 -6.04 4.78 -0.82
CA SER A 17 -4.79 4.66 -0.07
C SER A 17 -4.82 5.50 1.20
N ILE A 18 -4.51 4.85 2.32
CA ILE A 18 -4.39 5.46 3.66
C ILE A 18 -2.90 5.63 3.97
N PRO A 19 -2.42 6.85 4.28
CA PRO A 19 -1.02 7.09 4.55
C PRO A 19 -0.60 6.43 5.87
N ARG A 20 0.58 5.81 5.84
CA ARG A 20 1.14 5.08 6.99
C ARG A 20 1.46 5.95 8.21
N ASP A 21 1.70 7.23 7.97
CA ASP A 21 2.11 8.19 9.00
C ASP A 21 0.93 8.98 9.60
N LEU A 22 -0.31 8.55 9.29
CA LEU A 22 -1.52 9.09 9.90
C LEU A 22 -1.50 8.82 11.41
N TYR A 23 -1.67 9.89 12.21
CA TYR A 23 -1.60 9.84 13.66
C TYR A 23 -3.00 9.78 14.26
N PHE A 24 -3.34 8.67 14.84
CA PHE A 24 -4.64 8.40 15.42
C PHE A 24 -4.49 7.74 16.79
N ASN A 25 -5.34 8.08 17.76
CA ASN A 25 -5.34 7.54 19.12
C ASN A 25 -3.94 7.48 19.78
N GLY A 26 -3.13 8.53 19.57
CA GLY A 26 -1.82 8.66 20.20
C GLY A 26 -0.68 7.95 19.48
N ARG A 27 -0.90 7.40 18.26
CA ARG A 27 0.10 6.62 17.51
C ARG A 27 -0.01 6.82 16.00
N LYS A 28 1.07 6.49 15.29
CA LYS A 28 1.02 6.33 13.84
C LYS A 28 0.33 5.02 13.49
N ILE A 29 -0.57 5.05 12.54
CA ILE A 29 -1.36 3.88 12.12
C ILE A 29 -0.49 2.68 11.68
N ASN A 30 0.72 2.91 11.19
CA ASN A 30 1.64 1.86 10.78
C ASN A 30 2.28 1.06 11.95
N SER A 31 2.16 1.52 13.19
CA SER A 31 2.68 0.81 14.36
C SER A 31 1.64 -0.09 15.03
N VAL A 32 0.37 0.09 14.71
CA VAL A 32 -0.74 -0.57 15.40
C VAL A 32 -0.69 -2.09 15.26
N TYR A 33 -0.48 -2.59 14.03
CA TYR A 33 -0.36 -4.03 13.80
C TYR A 33 0.75 -4.68 14.63
N ALA A 34 1.93 -4.05 14.65
CA ALA A 34 3.08 -4.62 15.36
C ALA A 34 2.91 -4.65 16.89
N GLU A 35 2.09 -3.74 17.43
CA GLU A 35 1.90 -3.60 18.88
C GLU A 35 0.65 -4.31 19.39
N TYR A 36 -0.43 -4.35 18.61
CA TYR A 36 -1.76 -4.78 19.03
C TYR A 36 -2.35 -5.88 18.13
N GLY A 37 -1.73 -6.20 17.00
CA GLY A 37 -2.21 -7.21 16.06
C GLY A 37 -3.19 -6.68 15.03
N ILE A 38 -3.67 -7.61 14.19
CA ILE A 38 -4.46 -7.28 13.00
C ILE A 38 -5.89 -6.80 13.35
N GLU A 39 -6.50 -7.36 14.37
CA GLU A 39 -7.88 -7.00 14.77
C GLU A 39 -7.96 -5.52 15.17
N GLU A 40 -7.00 -5.05 15.96
CA GLU A 40 -6.93 -3.65 16.36
C GLU A 40 -6.58 -2.74 15.16
N GLN A 41 -5.70 -3.20 14.27
CA GLN A 41 -5.38 -2.47 13.03
C GLN A 41 -6.61 -2.27 12.16
N VAL A 42 -7.43 -3.30 11.97
CA VAL A 42 -8.69 -3.24 11.22
C VAL A 42 -9.66 -2.27 11.90
N SER A 43 -9.89 -2.42 13.22
CA SER A 43 -10.78 -1.55 13.97
C SER A 43 -10.42 -0.07 13.85
N TRP A 44 -9.13 0.26 13.91
CA TRP A 44 -8.69 1.66 13.74
C TRP A 44 -8.90 2.17 12.31
N VAL A 45 -8.68 1.32 11.31
CA VAL A 45 -8.97 1.71 9.91
C VAL A 45 -10.46 1.95 9.73
N GLU A 46 -11.34 1.09 10.25
CA GLU A 46 -12.80 1.28 10.22
C GLU A 46 -13.21 2.62 10.84
N GLU A 47 -12.65 2.95 12.00
CA GLU A 47 -12.94 4.21 12.69
C GLU A 47 -12.45 5.43 11.87
N ILE A 48 -11.31 5.32 11.21
CA ILE A 48 -10.73 6.39 10.39
C ILE A 48 -11.58 6.63 9.14
N VAL A 49 -11.90 5.56 8.40
CA VAL A 49 -12.62 5.66 7.11
C VAL A 49 -14.14 5.78 7.29
N GLY A 50 -14.66 5.38 8.45
CA GLY A 50 -16.10 5.39 8.74
C GLY A 50 -16.89 4.30 8.02
N GLN A 51 -16.21 3.23 7.58
CA GLN A 51 -16.79 2.09 6.87
C GLN A 51 -16.42 0.80 7.59
N GLN A 52 -17.29 -0.19 7.54
CA GLN A 52 -17.00 -1.54 8.06
C GLN A 52 -16.08 -2.28 7.09
N ILE A 53 -15.18 -3.11 7.63
CA ILE A 53 -14.26 -3.95 6.87
C ILE A 53 -14.66 -5.41 7.06
N ASP A 54 -15.15 -6.03 6.01
CA ASP A 54 -15.59 -7.43 6.05
C ASP A 54 -14.44 -8.41 6.03
N ASN A 55 -13.35 -8.06 5.34
CA ASN A 55 -12.18 -8.92 5.18
C ASN A 55 -10.87 -8.13 5.13
N PHE A 56 -9.76 -8.77 5.45
CA PHE A 56 -8.44 -8.18 5.33
C PHE A 56 -7.43 -9.12 4.67
N ILE A 57 -6.40 -8.54 4.08
CA ILE A 57 -5.20 -9.24 3.60
C ILE A 57 -3.98 -8.46 4.07
N LEU A 58 -3.13 -9.08 4.87
CA LEU A 58 -1.82 -8.56 5.23
C LEU A 58 -0.75 -9.33 4.46
N ILE A 59 -0.03 -8.63 3.59
CA ILE A 59 0.99 -9.21 2.72
C ILE A 59 2.36 -8.63 3.02
N ASP A 60 3.38 -9.45 3.10
CA ASP A 60 4.74 -9.00 3.17
C ASP A 60 5.36 -8.78 1.77
N MET A 61 6.52 -8.14 1.75
CA MET A 61 7.20 -7.76 0.51
C MET A 61 7.72 -8.95 -0.30
N TYR A 62 8.04 -10.06 0.35
CA TYR A 62 8.55 -11.27 -0.34
C TYR A 62 7.40 -12.00 -1.01
N VAL A 63 6.28 -12.15 -0.29
CA VAL A 63 5.06 -12.76 -0.81
C VAL A 63 4.51 -11.94 -1.98
N PHE A 64 4.49 -10.60 -1.87
CA PHE A 64 4.10 -9.72 -2.97
C PHE A 64 4.92 -9.96 -4.24
N ARG A 65 6.26 -10.06 -4.11
CA ARG A 65 7.16 -10.38 -5.21
C ARG A 65 6.85 -11.76 -5.80
N ASP A 66 6.75 -12.77 -4.96
CA ASP A 66 6.60 -14.17 -5.38
C ASP A 66 5.25 -14.39 -6.10
N ILE A 67 4.19 -13.71 -5.70
CA ILE A 67 2.89 -13.75 -6.39
C ILE A 67 3.02 -13.17 -7.81
N ILE A 68 3.67 -12.02 -7.97
CA ILE A 68 3.88 -11.42 -9.29
C ILE A 68 4.72 -12.34 -10.18
N ASP A 69 5.76 -12.96 -9.63
CA ASP A 69 6.60 -13.92 -10.37
C ASP A 69 5.80 -15.17 -10.77
N LEU A 70 4.94 -15.70 -9.89
CA LEU A 70 4.03 -16.82 -10.19
C LEU A 70 3.03 -16.49 -11.31
N MET A 71 2.60 -15.24 -11.41
CA MET A 71 1.73 -14.74 -12.48
C MET A 71 2.48 -14.56 -13.81
N GLY A 72 3.81 -14.69 -13.79
CA GLY A 72 4.66 -14.43 -14.96
C GLY A 72 4.86 -12.94 -15.23
N GLY A 73 4.82 -12.12 -14.18
CA GLY A 73 4.97 -10.67 -14.26
C GLY A 73 3.66 -9.93 -14.50
N VAL A 74 3.72 -8.61 -14.35
CA VAL A 74 2.60 -7.68 -14.57
C VAL A 74 3.00 -6.56 -15.52
N ASP A 75 2.04 -6.08 -16.30
CA ASP A 75 2.24 -4.95 -17.21
C ASP A 75 1.66 -3.69 -16.56
N ILE A 76 2.45 -2.60 -16.56
CA ILE A 76 2.00 -1.29 -16.09
C ILE A 76 2.42 -0.20 -17.09
N ILE A 77 1.74 0.94 -17.05
CA ILE A 77 2.11 2.13 -17.82
C ILE A 77 2.51 3.23 -16.83
N LEU A 78 3.77 3.65 -16.87
CA LEU A 78 4.23 4.84 -16.15
C LEU A 78 3.96 6.08 -16.99
N GLU A 79 3.24 7.05 -16.43
CA GLU A 79 2.94 8.31 -17.12
C GLU A 79 4.17 9.22 -17.22
N GLU A 80 5.08 9.11 -16.24
CA GLU A 80 6.31 9.91 -16.12
C GLU A 80 7.50 9.02 -15.77
N ASP A 81 8.71 9.53 -16.08
CA ASP A 81 9.95 8.87 -15.67
C ASP A 81 10.02 8.72 -14.14
N LEU A 82 10.31 7.52 -13.68
CA LEU A 82 10.56 7.23 -12.29
C LEU A 82 12.05 7.22 -12.01
N ILE A 83 12.54 8.23 -11.30
CA ILE A 83 13.95 8.35 -10.90
C ILE A 83 14.04 8.37 -9.39
N ASP A 84 14.76 7.42 -8.79
CA ASP A 84 15.04 7.42 -7.36
C ASP A 84 16.54 7.25 -7.11
N PRO A 85 17.29 8.35 -6.98
CA PRO A 85 18.74 8.32 -6.79
C PRO A 85 19.15 7.77 -5.41
N THR A 86 18.21 7.70 -4.46
CA THR A 86 18.48 7.15 -3.11
C THR A 86 18.20 5.66 -3.04
N TYR A 87 17.38 5.13 -3.94
CA TYR A 87 17.10 3.70 -4.03
C TYR A 87 18.21 3.00 -4.81
N LYS A 88 19.17 2.41 -4.10
CA LYS A 88 20.25 1.66 -4.74
C LYS A 88 19.80 0.23 -5.04
N THR A 89 19.85 -0.13 -6.31
CA THR A 89 19.66 -1.50 -6.77
C THR A 89 21.01 -2.11 -7.08
N CYS A 90 21.34 -3.23 -6.47
CA CYS A 90 22.59 -3.95 -6.75
C CYS A 90 22.24 -5.31 -7.37
N ASP A 91 22.42 -5.42 -8.68
CA ASP A 91 22.20 -6.65 -9.43
C ASP A 91 23.55 -7.19 -9.89
N VAL A 92 23.88 -8.43 -9.49
CA VAL A 92 25.16 -9.12 -9.85
C VAL A 92 26.40 -8.26 -9.60
N GLY A 93 26.39 -7.51 -8.46
CA GLY A 93 27.53 -6.66 -8.06
C GLY A 93 27.61 -5.29 -8.76
N VAL A 94 26.68 -4.97 -9.64
CA VAL A 94 26.55 -3.63 -10.23
C VAL A 94 25.44 -2.89 -9.50
N CYS A 95 25.80 -1.77 -8.87
CA CYS A 95 24.83 -0.93 -8.17
C CYS A 95 24.51 0.29 -9.03
N SER A 96 23.21 0.52 -9.24
CA SER A 96 22.68 1.69 -9.95
C SER A 96 21.56 2.33 -9.14
N THR A 97 21.22 3.56 -9.49
CA THR A 97 20.00 4.21 -9.02
C THR A 97 18.79 3.63 -9.73
N LEU A 98 17.63 3.64 -9.07
CA LEU A 98 16.40 3.20 -9.69
C LEU A 98 16.00 4.18 -10.80
N TYR A 99 15.83 3.66 -12.00
CA TYR A 99 15.37 4.43 -13.16
C TYR A 99 14.45 3.59 -14.04
N TYR A 100 13.28 4.11 -14.32
CA TYR A 100 12.33 3.60 -15.31
C TYR A 100 11.81 4.77 -16.15
N GLU A 101 11.86 4.65 -17.46
CA GLU A 101 11.30 5.65 -18.38
C GLU A 101 9.76 5.62 -18.33
N ALA A 102 9.12 6.72 -18.73
CA ALA A 102 7.69 6.73 -18.97
C ALA A 102 7.31 5.71 -20.07
N GLY A 103 6.17 5.07 -19.95
CA GLY A 103 5.68 4.09 -20.92
C GLY A 103 5.33 2.73 -20.35
N LEU A 104 5.12 1.77 -21.24
CA LEU A 104 4.73 0.40 -20.89
C LEU A 104 5.94 -0.40 -20.37
N HIS A 105 5.75 -1.04 -19.22
CA HIS A 105 6.73 -1.93 -18.59
C HIS A 105 6.12 -3.28 -18.27
N HIS A 106 6.84 -4.33 -18.63
CA HIS A 106 6.60 -5.67 -18.10
C HIS A 106 7.51 -5.88 -16.88
N LEU A 107 6.92 -6.06 -15.71
CA LEU A 107 7.63 -6.12 -14.43
C LEU A 107 7.60 -7.53 -13.87
N ASP A 108 8.76 -8.07 -13.50
CA ASP A 108 8.85 -9.18 -12.55
C ASP A 108 8.53 -8.69 -11.12
N GLY A 109 8.43 -9.61 -10.18
CA GLY A 109 8.10 -9.26 -8.79
C GLY A 109 9.14 -8.35 -8.13
N THR A 110 10.43 -8.48 -8.50
CA THR A 110 11.50 -7.62 -7.98
C THR A 110 11.37 -6.19 -8.50
N ALA A 111 11.11 -6.01 -9.79
CA ALA A 111 10.91 -4.70 -10.42
C ALA A 111 9.66 -4.01 -9.88
N ALA A 112 8.54 -4.75 -9.78
CA ALA A 112 7.30 -4.26 -9.21
C ALA A 112 7.49 -3.79 -7.75
N LEU A 113 8.20 -4.58 -6.92
CA LEU A 113 8.49 -4.22 -5.55
C LEU A 113 9.36 -2.95 -5.44
N ARG A 114 10.36 -2.79 -6.33
CA ARG A 114 11.21 -1.59 -6.39
C ARG A 114 10.37 -0.34 -6.69
N ILE A 115 9.48 -0.41 -7.67
CA ILE A 115 8.58 0.69 -8.05
C ILE A 115 7.61 1.02 -6.91
N ALA A 116 6.99 0.01 -6.28
CA ALA A 116 6.07 0.18 -5.16
C ALA A 116 6.72 0.83 -3.93
N ARG A 117 8.05 0.67 -3.75
CA ARG A 117 8.79 1.15 -2.58
C ARG A 117 9.55 2.45 -2.80
N SER A 118 9.77 2.86 -4.03
CA SER A 118 10.49 4.11 -4.35
C SER A 118 9.81 5.31 -3.70
N ARG A 119 10.60 6.19 -3.07
CA ARG A 119 10.10 7.35 -2.31
C ARG A 119 10.76 8.67 -2.73
N HIS A 120 11.90 8.62 -3.41
CA HIS A 120 12.65 9.83 -3.75
C HIS A 120 12.04 10.53 -4.95
N SER A 121 12.07 11.85 -4.96
CA SER A 121 11.48 12.74 -5.98
C SER A 121 9.95 12.85 -6.01
N THR A 122 9.23 12.03 -5.26
CA THR A 122 7.76 12.03 -5.30
C THR A 122 7.17 12.00 -3.89
N SER A 123 6.02 12.64 -3.72
CA SER A 123 5.25 12.62 -2.48
C SER A 123 4.78 11.19 -2.12
N ASP A 124 4.33 10.98 -0.89
CA ASP A 124 3.66 9.74 -0.51
C ASP A 124 2.42 9.45 -1.38
N TYR A 125 1.84 10.50 -1.96
CA TYR A 125 0.78 10.40 -2.96
C TYR A 125 1.23 9.61 -4.19
N SER A 126 2.36 9.97 -4.80
CA SER A 126 2.87 9.28 -6.00
C SER A 126 3.26 7.82 -5.72
N ARG A 127 3.75 7.53 -4.51
CA ARG A 127 4.00 6.14 -4.10
C ARG A 127 2.70 5.35 -4.00
N ALA A 128 1.66 5.93 -3.39
CA ALA A 128 0.35 5.30 -3.27
C ALA A 128 -0.25 5.03 -4.64
N ALA A 129 -0.18 5.99 -5.57
CA ALA A 129 -0.64 5.82 -6.96
C ALA A 129 0.10 4.68 -7.67
N ARG A 130 1.43 4.57 -7.52
CA ARG A 130 2.19 3.45 -8.10
C ARG A 130 1.81 2.08 -7.51
N GLN A 131 1.50 2.02 -6.22
CA GLN A 131 1.02 0.79 -5.60
C GLN A 131 -0.34 0.38 -6.19
N GLN A 132 -1.25 1.32 -6.38
CA GLN A 132 -2.54 1.06 -7.00
C GLN A 132 -2.40 0.66 -8.48
N LEU A 133 -1.49 1.30 -9.22
CA LEU A 133 -1.17 0.94 -10.61
C LEU A 133 -0.68 -0.52 -10.74
N ILE A 134 0.14 -0.99 -9.79
CA ILE A 134 0.58 -2.39 -9.78
C ILE A 134 -0.57 -3.33 -9.45
N LEU A 135 -1.49 -2.95 -8.53
CA LEU A 135 -2.69 -3.74 -8.25
C LEU A 135 -3.61 -3.84 -9.46
N GLU A 136 -3.72 -2.78 -10.26
CA GLU A 136 -4.42 -2.80 -11.54
C GLU A 136 -3.77 -3.79 -12.51
N GLY A 137 -2.45 -3.74 -12.67
CA GLY A 137 -1.71 -4.71 -13.48
C GLY A 137 -1.87 -6.16 -13.00
N ILE A 138 -1.92 -6.40 -11.69
CA ILE A 138 -2.23 -7.71 -11.11
C ILE A 138 -3.64 -8.16 -11.48
N LYS A 139 -4.63 -7.27 -11.35
CA LYS A 139 -6.02 -7.55 -11.73
C LYS A 139 -6.12 -7.90 -13.21
N ASP A 140 -5.54 -7.08 -14.08
CA ASP A 140 -5.56 -7.30 -15.54
C ASP A 140 -4.90 -8.63 -15.91
N LYS A 141 -3.78 -8.94 -15.29
CA LYS A 141 -3.10 -10.23 -15.50
C LYS A 141 -3.97 -11.39 -15.04
N ALA A 142 -4.59 -11.30 -13.86
CA ALA A 142 -5.48 -12.31 -13.33
C ALA A 142 -6.70 -12.55 -14.25
N MET A 143 -7.28 -11.48 -14.80
CA MET A 143 -8.40 -11.57 -15.74
C MET A 143 -8.03 -12.26 -17.06
N ASN A 144 -6.78 -12.13 -17.48
CA ASN A 144 -6.26 -12.77 -18.69
C ASN A 144 -5.81 -14.22 -18.46
N LEU A 145 -5.80 -14.71 -17.19
CA LEU A 145 -5.65 -16.13 -16.90
C LEU A 145 -6.94 -16.83 -17.36
N GLY A 146 -6.87 -17.49 -18.51
CA GLY A 146 -8.02 -18.18 -19.11
C GLY A 146 -8.53 -19.36 -18.25
N ILE A 147 -9.75 -19.84 -18.53
CA ILE A 147 -10.33 -21.03 -17.88
C ILE A 147 -9.41 -22.26 -18.03
N GLY A 148 -8.53 -22.28 -19.06
CA GLY A 148 -7.49 -23.30 -19.24
C GLY A 148 -6.40 -23.29 -18.18
N ASP A 149 -6.24 -22.20 -17.44
CA ASP A 149 -5.19 -22.01 -16.43
C ASP A 149 -5.71 -22.16 -14.99
N ALA A 150 -6.81 -22.89 -14.78
CA ALA A 150 -7.39 -23.11 -13.46
C ALA A 150 -6.37 -23.64 -12.43
N ALA A 151 -5.39 -24.45 -12.86
CA ALA A 151 -4.33 -24.93 -12.00
C ALA A 151 -3.37 -23.78 -11.57
N ALA A 152 -3.05 -22.86 -12.48
CA ALA A 152 -2.23 -21.69 -12.18
C ALA A 152 -2.97 -20.75 -11.23
N LEU A 153 -4.25 -20.47 -11.48
CA LEU A 153 -5.09 -19.66 -10.58
C LEU A 153 -5.13 -20.27 -9.17
N MET A 154 -5.38 -21.58 -9.05
CA MET A 154 -5.38 -22.27 -7.75
C MET A 154 -4.03 -22.20 -7.06
N SER A 155 -2.92 -22.31 -7.79
CA SER A 155 -1.57 -22.17 -7.23
C SER A 155 -1.34 -20.77 -6.68
N ILE A 156 -1.73 -19.73 -7.41
CA ILE A 156 -1.62 -18.33 -6.98
C ILE A 156 -2.47 -18.10 -5.71
N LEU A 157 -3.73 -18.52 -5.72
CA LEU A 157 -4.63 -18.36 -4.57
C LEU A 157 -4.14 -19.10 -3.32
N ASN A 158 -3.68 -20.35 -3.48
CA ASN A 158 -3.12 -21.10 -2.36
C ASN A 158 -1.85 -20.40 -1.83
N THR A 159 -0.94 -19.98 -2.70
CA THR A 159 0.27 -19.25 -2.28
C THR A 159 -0.09 -17.95 -1.57
N LEU A 160 -1.06 -17.20 -2.08
CA LEU A 160 -1.54 -15.98 -1.43
C LEU A 160 -2.08 -16.29 -0.03
N ILE A 161 -3.02 -17.22 0.11
CA ILE A 161 -3.67 -17.54 1.37
C ILE A 161 -2.69 -18.15 2.39
N ASP A 162 -1.83 -19.09 1.94
CA ASP A 162 -0.89 -19.79 2.82
C ASP A 162 0.28 -18.89 3.29
N SER A 163 0.59 -17.83 2.53
CA SER A 163 1.74 -16.94 2.79
C SER A 163 1.35 -15.58 3.32
N THR A 164 0.06 -15.29 3.50
CA THR A 164 -0.46 -14.02 4.02
C THR A 164 -1.25 -14.23 5.31
N GLU A 165 -1.39 -13.18 6.11
CA GLU A 165 -2.35 -13.16 7.19
C GLU A 165 -3.67 -12.61 6.65
N THR A 166 -4.71 -13.44 6.62
CA THR A 166 -6.03 -13.10 6.06
C THR A 166 -7.13 -13.95 6.67
N ASP A 167 -8.33 -13.41 6.72
CA ASP A 167 -9.56 -14.13 7.09
C ASP A 167 -10.30 -14.71 5.86
N ILE A 168 -9.77 -14.46 4.65
CA ILE A 168 -10.34 -14.95 3.39
C ILE A 168 -9.92 -16.40 3.16
N SER A 169 -10.89 -17.31 3.04
CA SER A 169 -10.61 -18.69 2.61
C SER A 169 -10.37 -18.79 1.10
N VAL A 170 -9.66 -19.83 0.65
CA VAL A 170 -9.44 -20.10 -0.79
C VAL A 170 -10.77 -20.18 -1.56
N ASP A 171 -11.79 -20.78 -0.98
CA ASP A 171 -13.13 -20.87 -1.58
C ASP A 171 -13.80 -19.50 -1.71
N SER A 172 -13.64 -18.63 -0.72
CA SER A 172 -14.13 -17.24 -0.80
C SER A 172 -13.35 -16.43 -1.83
N ALA A 173 -12.01 -16.60 -1.88
CA ALA A 173 -11.16 -15.93 -2.87
C ALA A 173 -11.54 -16.32 -4.31
N LEU A 174 -11.84 -17.61 -4.56
CA LEU A 174 -12.36 -18.09 -5.85
C LEU A 174 -13.70 -17.45 -6.19
N ARG A 175 -14.62 -17.40 -5.23
CA ARG A 175 -15.93 -16.74 -5.45
C ARG A 175 -15.75 -15.26 -5.79
N TYR A 176 -14.89 -14.54 -5.08
CA TYR A 176 -14.60 -13.14 -5.34
C TYR A 176 -13.97 -12.95 -6.73
N TYR A 177 -13.00 -13.79 -7.10
CA TYR A 177 -12.40 -13.75 -8.42
C TYR A 177 -13.47 -13.84 -9.53
N PHE A 178 -14.30 -14.90 -9.52
CA PHE A 178 -15.32 -15.08 -10.56
C PHE A 178 -16.44 -14.04 -10.52
N ARG A 179 -16.75 -13.49 -9.34
CA ARG A 179 -17.80 -12.48 -9.18
C ARG A 179 -17.36 -11.11 -9.65
N TYR A 180 -16.14 -10.71 -9.33
CA TYR A 180 -15.65 -9.34 -9.49
C TYR A 180 -14.66 -9.16 -10.63
N GLN A 181 -14.27 -10.20 -11.35
CA GLN A 181 -13.29 -10.13 -12.44
C GLN A 181 -13.60 -9.08 -13.53
N ASN A 182 -14.89 -8.80 -13.79
CA ASN A 182 -15.32 -7.83 -14.80
C ASN A 182 -15.73 -6.48 -14.20
N PHE A 183 -15.43 -6.21 -12.94
CA PHE A 183 -15.69 -4.91 -12.33
C PHE A 183 -14.62 -3.91 -12.75
N GLU A 184 -15.01 -2.66 -12.93
CA GLU A 184 -14.07 -1.58 -13.22
C GLU A 184 -13.29 -1.23 -11.95
N LEU A 185 -12.04 -0.79 -12.13
CA LEU A 185 -11.17 -0.40 -11.02
C LEU A 185 -11.06 1.12 -10.99
N ASN A 186 -11.60 1.73 -9.93
CA ASN A 186 -11.41 3.14 -9.62
C ASN A 186 -10.20 3.28 -8.69
N ASN A 187 -9.09 3.71 -9.25
CA ASN A 187 -7.82 3.89 -8.55
C ASN A 187 -7.39 5.37 -8.54
N GLY A 188 -6.21 5.66 -7.97
CA GLY A 188 -5.69 7.02 -7.86
C GLY A 188 -6.19 7.77 -6.61
N ASN A 189 -7.11 7.20 -5.83
CA ASN A 189 -7.67 7.84 -4.65
C ASN A 189 -6.72 7.71 -3.46
N VAL A 190 -6.28 8.82 -2.91
CA VAL A 190 -5.32 8.87 -1.80
C VAL A 190 -5.74 9.89 -0.78
N ILE A 191 -5.86 9.48 0.48
CA ILE A 191 -6.01 10.42 1.62
C ILE A 191 -4.66 11.09 1.84
N SER A 192 -4.59 12.41 1.69
CA SER A 192 -3.32 13.13 1.63
C SER A 192 -3.43 14.59 2.06
N THR A 193 -2.29 15.27 2.12
CA THR A 193 -2.22 16.73 2.37
C THR A 193 -2.71 17.57 1.17
N ALA A 194 -2.99 16.94 0.03
CA ALA A 194 -3.61 17.61 -1.10
C ALA A 194 -5.14 17.74 -0.94
N ASN A 195 -5.74 17.00 0.00
CA ASN A 195 -7.19 16.99 0.21
C ASN A 195 -7.60 17.22 1.68
N VAL A 196 -7.48 16.26 2.56
CA VAL A 196 -8.10 16.29 3.90
C VAL A 196 -7.10 16.22 5.05
N LEU A 197 -5.79 16.20 4.79
CA LEU A 197 -4.78 16.08 5.83
C LEU A 197 -3.89 17.32 5.91
N ASP A 198 -3.35 17.56 7.12
CA ASP A 198 -2.24 18.45 7.39
C ASP A 198 -1.03 17.66 7.90
N ALA A 199 0.17 18.13 7.52
CA ALA A 199 1.41 17.67 8.14
C ALA A 199 1.61 18.44 9.46
N VAL A 200 1.66 17.71 10.56
CA VAL A 200 1.82 18.28 11.90
C VAL A 200 3.04 17.71 12.59
N PRO A 201 3.72 18.49 13.47
CA PRO A 201 4.80 17.94 14.28
C PRO A 201 4.33 16.76 15.12
N VAL A 202 5.19 15.76 15.28
CA VAL A 202 4.90 14.62 16.16
C VAL A 202 4.62 15.12 17.58
N PRO A 203 3.52 14.73 18.22
CA PRO A 203 3.22 15.09 19.60
C PRO A 203 4.35 14.68 20.56
N VAL A 204 4.63 15.52 21.57
CA VAL A 204 5.75 15.35 22.51
C VAL A 204 5.71 13.99 23.22
N ASP A 205 4.52 13.51 23.55
CA ASP A 205 4.33 12.22 24.24
C ASP A 205 4.78 11.03 23.38
N TYR A 206 4.59 11.10 22.08
CA TYR A 206 5.08 10.10 21.15
C TYR A 206 6.61 10.13 21.02
N LEU A 207 7.21 11.33 20.98
CA LEU A 207 8.66 11.52 20.84
C LEU A 207 9.44 10.97 22.03
N THR A 208 8.90 11.11 23.24
CA THR A 208 9.55 10.59 24.47
C THR A 208 9.56 9.08 24.53
N SER A 209 8.57 8.42 23.92
CA SER A 209 8.46 6.96 23.87
C SER A 209 9.17 6.32 22.66
N HIS A 210 9.38 7.07 21.57
CA HIS A 210 9.95 6.58 20.31
C HIS A 210 11.03 7.52 19.75
N PRO A 211 12.17 7.71 20.44
CA PRO A 211 13.25 8.55 19.95
C PRO A 211 13.85 7.94 18.69
N ILE A 212 14.01 8.74 17.64
CA ILE A 212 14.76 8.34 16.45
C ILE A 212 16.23 8.67 16.68
N GLN A 213 17.02 7.65 16.74
CA GLN A 213 18.46 7.78 16.79
C GLN A 213 19.03 7.73 15.37
N THR A 214 19.64 8.83 14.93
CA THR A 214 20.38 8.90 13.67
C THR A 214 21.86 8.98 14.01
N CYS A 215 22.63 7.97 13.62
CA CYS A 215 24.06 7.90 13.82
C CYS A 215 24.79 8.17 12.49
N LEU A 216 25.82 9.05 12.51
CA LEU A 216 26.72 9.22 11.37
C LEU A 216 27.63 8.00 11.21
N ASP A 217 27.96 7.35 12.32
CA ASP A 217 28.72 6.10 12.39
C ASP A 217 28.15 5.26 13.53
N GLU A 218 27.49 4.15 13.20
CA GLU A 218 26.86 3.24 14.16
C GLU A 218 27.86 2.61 15.16
N SER A 219 29.16 2.56 14.81
CA SER A 219 30.22 2.08 15.70
C SER A 219 30.65 3.10 16.75
N ARG A 220 30.20 4.35 16.64
CA ARG A 220 30.56 5.49 17.49
C ARG A 220 29.32 6.13 18.11
N PRO A 221 28.91 5.71 19.31
CA PRO A 221 27.71 6.24 19.98
C PRO A 221 27.67 7.77 20.14
N GLU A 222 28.84 8.41 20.21
CA GLU A 222 28.98 9.86 20.31
C GLU A 222 28.60 10.62 19.04
N THR A 223 28.49 9.91 17.90
CA THR A 223 28.05 10.49 16.62
C THR A 223 26.54 10.38 16.42
N CYS A 224 25.83 9.79 17.38
CA CYS A 224 24.41 9.61 17.34
C CYS A 224 23.68 10.86 17.85
N THR A 225 22.81 11.42 17.03
CA THR A 225 21.87 12.48 17.44
C THR A 225 20.47 11.92 17.54
N GLN A 226 19.79 12.20 18.63
CA GLN A 226 18.35 11.94 18.72
C GLN A 226 17.61 13.07 17.98
N THR A 227 16.97 12.72 16.89
CA THR A 227 16.15 13.65 16.13
C THR A 227 14.67 13.44 16.50
N TYR A 228 14.00 14.51 16.86
CA TYR A 228 12.61 14.52 17.29
C TYR A 228 11.65 15.10 16.25
N ALA A 229 12.11 15.23 15.01
CA ALA A 229 11.32 15.86 13.96
C ALA A 229 10.90 14.79 12.92
N ILE A 230 9.80 14.14 13.19
CA ILE A 230 9.06 13.44 12.13
C ILE A 230 7.67 14.05 12.10
N ASP A 231 7.32 14.59 10.96
CA ASP A 231 5.97 15.03 10.72
C ASP A 231 5.03 13.82 10.75
N THR A 232 3.89 14.01 11.39
CA THR A 232 2.75 13.11 11.33
C THR A 232 1.71 13.71 10.41
N LEU A 233 0.75 12.91 10.00
CA LEU A 233 -0.41 13.36 9.25
C LEU A 233 -1.63 13.32 10.16
N MET A 234 -2.42 14.40 10.14
CA MET A 234 -3.70 14.48 10.83
C MET A 234 -4.75 15.12 9.93
N PRO A 235 -6.03 14.85 10.17
CA PRO A 235 -7.08 15.57 9.47
C PRO A 235 -6.97 17.08 9.75
N ILE A 236 -7.28 17.90 8.76
CA ILE A 236 -7.36 19.35 8.89
C ILE A 236 -8.24 19.69 10.11
N ASP A 237 -7.77 20.61 10.97
CA ASP A 237 -8.42 20.99 12.24
C ASP A 237 -8.72 19.80 13.18
N SER A 238 -7.99 18.70 13.06
CA SER A 238 -8.26 17.45 13.80
C SER A 238 -9.68 16.92 13.58
N ASN A 239 -10.29 17.24 12.46
CA ASN A 239 -11.65 16.83 12.12
C ASN A 239 -11.69 15.52 11.33
N TRP A 240 -11.83 14.40 12.02
CA TRP A 240 -11.93 13.06 11.41
C TRP A 240 -13.14 12.89 10.49
N GLY A 241 -14.17 13.74 10.63
CA GLY A 241 -15.31 13.78 9.72
C GLY A 241 -14.92 14.17 8.28
N LEU A 242 -13.79 14.88 8.09
CA LEU A 242 -13.30 15.21 6.74
C LEU A 242 -12.83 13.97 5.99
N ILE A 243 -12.10 13.06 6.66
CA ILE A 243 -11.68 11.79 6.05
C ILE A 243 -12.91 10.95 5.71
N ARG A 244 -13.84 10.78 6.65
CA ARG A 244 -15.06 10.00 6.44
C ARG A 244 -15.92 10.58 5.32
N GLY A 245 -16.06 11.91 5.27
CA GLY A 245 -16.78 12.60 4.19
C GLY A 245 -16.11 12.41 2.83
N PHE A 246 -14.78 12.49 2.78
CA PHE A 246 -14.01 12.23 1.56
C PHE A 246 -14.16 10.78 1.07
N VAL A 247 -14.05 9.81 1.99
CA VAL A 247 -14.28 8.40 1.67
C VAL A 247 -15.70 8.18 1.14
N GLN A 248 -16.71 8.71 1.85
CA GLN A 248 -18.11 8.56 1.43
C GLN A 248 -18.37 9.18 0.04
N GLN A 249 -17.81 10.34 -0.24
CA GLN A 249 -17.92 10.96 -1.56
C GLN A 249 -17.38 10.04 -2.67
N LEU A 250 -16.21 9.43 -2.44
CA LEU A 250 -15.61 8.50 -3.41
C LEU A 250 -16.42 7.20 -3.60
N LEU A 251 -17.23 6.83 -2.63
CA LEU A 251 -18.10 5.65 -2.71
C LEU A 251 -19.45 5.96 -3.33
N ASP A 252 -19.83 7.23 -3.40
CA ASP A 252 -21.11 7.70 -3.96
C ASP A 252 -20.97 8.17 -5.44
N GLU A 253 -19.75 8.31 -5.96
CA GLU A 253 -19.42 8.68 -7.36
C GLU A 253 -19.51 7.46 -8.29
#